data_93ce748287b30f6153651e5d40f412f8
#
_entry.id   93ce748287b30f6153651e5d40f412f8
#
_cell.length_a   1.000
_cell.length_b   1.000
_cell.length_c   1.000
_cell.angle_alpha   90.00
_cell.angle_beta   90.00
_cell.angle_gamma   90.00
#
_symmetry.space_group_name_H-M   'P 1'
#
loop_
_entity.id
_entity.type
_entity.pdbx_description
1 polymer ?
#
loop_
_entity_poly.entity_id
_entity_poly.type
_entity_poly.pdbx_seq_one_letter_code
_entity_poly.pdbx_strand_id
1 'polypeptide(L)'
;MARKRREPETAAIVSVTHDGRGIADVTGKKVFVAGALEGETVRFQRRKRRRNFDEAELLEVLDASPSRIEPRCAVFGTCGGCSLQHVSDADQRAIKARALADNLERIGKVTPANWLDPIHATDGWPYRRRARLAVKDVPAKGRVLVGFRESHAPYVCDMQRCEVLAKPIDGLIDPLSDL
;
A
#
# COMPACT_ATOMS: atom_id res chain seq x y z
N MET A 1 7.87 -11.64 28.47
CA MET A 1 8.12 -10.20 28.67
C MET A 1 7.35 -9.41 27.62
N ALA A 2 6.32 -8.66 28.01
CA ALA A 2 5.57 -7.80 27.10
C ALA A 2 6.48 -6.68 26.56
N ARG A 3 6.63 -6.60 25.27
CA ARG A 3 7.42 -5.56 24.59
C ARG A 3 6.76 -4.21 24.88
N LYS A 4 7.39 -3.34 25.66
CA LYS A 4 6.89 -2.00 25.99
C LYS A 4 6.44 -1.31 24.69
N ARG A 5 5.15 -1.06 24.53
CA ARG A 5 4.62 -0.26 23.40
C ARG A 5 5.24 1.13 23.52
N ARG A 6 5.94 1.54 22.49
CA ARG A 6 6.53 2.88 22.45
C ARG A 6 5.45 3.90 22.16
N GLU A 7 5.69 5.13 22.56
CA GLU A 7 4.81 6.25 22.23
C GLU A 7 4.81 6.48 20.73
N PRO A 8 3.65 6.85 20.14
CA PRO A 8 3.58 7.29 18.75
C PRO A 8 4.47 8.50 18.50
N GLU A 9 5.02 8.57 17.32
CA GLU A 9 5.87 9.68 16.84
C GLU A 9 5.17 10.45 15.73
N THR A 10 5.51 11.74 15.58
CA THR A 10 4.99 12.60 14.51
C THR A 10 6.15 13.07 13.64
N ALA A 11 5.99 13.02 12.31
CA ALA A 11 6.94 13.60 11.37
C ALA A 11 6.29 13.95 10.04
N ALA A 12 6.97 14.85 9.30
CA ALA A 12 6.67 15.12 7.90
C ALA A 12 7.21 14.00 7.00
N ILE A 13 6.45 13.66 5.97
CA ILE A 13 6.82 12.70 4.93
C ILE A 13 7.51 13.45 3.79
N VAL A 14 8.76 13.12 3.54
CA VAL A 14 9.62 13.82 2.59
C VAL A 14 9.63 13.19 1.19
N SER A 15 9.22 11.95 1.06
CA SER A 15 9.09 11.26 -0.24
C SER A 15 8.29 9.96 -0.11
N VAL A 16 7.97 9.33 -1.24
CA VAL A 16 7.25 8.03 -1.30
C VAL A 16 8.08 7.03 -2.10
N THR A 17 8.15 5.80 -1.61
CA THR A 17 8.79 4.68 -2.31
C THR A 17 7.91 4.16 -3.45
N HIS A 18 8.50 3.39 -4.38
CA HIS A 18 7.78 2.75 -5.49
C HIS A 18 6.68 1.78 -5.04
N ASP A 19 6.76 1.25 -3.83
CA ASP A 19 5.76 0.36 -3.23
C ASP A 19 4.74 1.10 -2.34
N GLY A 20 4.76 2.45 -2.37
CA GLY A 20 3.73 3.29 -1.73
C GLY A 20 3.93 3.52 -0.23
N ARG A 21 5.15 3.39 0.28
CA ARG A 21 5.47 3.77 1.67
C ARG A 21 6.05 5.18 1.71
N GLY A 22 5.50 6.02 2.59
CA GLY A 22 6.08 7.33 2.89
C GLY A 22 7.41 7.19 3.62
N ILE A 23 8.34 8.10 3.35
CA ILE A 23 9.64 8.19 4.02
C ILE A 23 9.66 9.44 4.90
N ALA A 24 9.85 9.25 6.20
CA ALA A 24 10.19 10.31 7.14
C ALA A 24 11.67 10.25 7.51
N ASP A 25 12.27 11.39 7.81
CA ASP A 25 13.59 11.46 8.45
C ASP A 25 13.41 11.83 9.92
N VAL A 26 13.74 10.93 10.80
CA VAL A 26 13.57 11.12 12.24
C VAL A 26 14.92 10.96 12.92
N THR A 27 15.48 12.08 13.36
CA THR A 27 16.81 12.14 14.01
C THR A 27 17.93 11.48 13.16
N GLY A 28 17.91 11.76 11.84
CA GLY A 28 18.90 11.24 10.89
C GLY A 28 18.69 9.78 10.47
N LYS A 29 17.57 9.15 10.87
CA LYS A 29 17.23 7.79 10.46
C LYS A 29 15.95 7.77 9.62
N LYS A 30 16.00 7.05 8.50
CA LYS A 30 14.83 6.87 7.63
C LYS A 30 13.80 5.96 8.28
N VAL A 31 12.53 6.39 8.25
CA VAL A 31 11.38 5.62 8.72
C VAL A 31 10.41 5.46 7.57
N PHE A 32 10.11 4.21 7.20
CA PHE A 32 9.14 3.88 6.16
C PHE A 32 7.76 3.71 6.78
N VAL A 33 6.84 4.61 6.45
CA VAL A 33 5.48 4.62 6.99
C VAL A 33 4.51 4.13 5.92
N ALA A 34 3.93 2.95 6.11
CA ALA A 34 2.97 2.39 5.16
C ALA A 34 1.71 3.25 5.08
N GLY A 35 1.28 3.61 3.87
CA GLY A 35 0.06 4.39 3.63
C GLY A 35 0.20 5.90 3.81
N ALA A 36 1.40 6.42 4.10
CA ALA A 36 1.66 7.87 4.16
C ALA A 36 2.15 8.41 2.82
N LEU A 37 1.82 9.65 2.49
CA LEU A 37 2.15 10.32 1.23
C LEU A 37 3.12 11.47 1.44
N GLU A 38 3.87 11.80 0.39
CA GLU A 38 4.77 12.95 0.35
C GLU A 38 4.01 14.25 0.65
N GLY A 39 4.59 15.10 1.49
CA GLY A 39 4.01 16.37 1.93
C GLY A 39 3.06 16.26 3.12
N GLU A 40 2.74 15.05 3.57
CA GLU A 40 1.89 14.86 4.76
C GLU A 40 2.67 15.03 6.05
N THR A 41 1.97 15.50 7.09
CA THR A 41 2.40 15.35 8.47
C THR A 41 1.59 14.22 9.10
N VAL A 42 2.27 13.21 9.62
CA VAL A 42 1.61 11.99 10.09
C VAL A 42 2.05 11.59 11.50
N ARG A 43 1.13 10.98 12.22
CA ARG A 43 1.42 10.25 13.46
C ARG A 43 1.53 8.77 13.15
N PHE A 44 2.63 8.16 13.59
CA PHE A 44 2.94 6.76 13.28
C PHE A 44 3.51 6.01 14.47
N GLN A 45 3.50 4.67 14.38
CA GLN A 45 4.06 3.74 15.36
C GLN A 45 5.14 2.90 14.70
N ARG A 46 6.38 2.92 15.21
CA ARG A 46 7.43 2.02 14.74
C ARG A 46 7.09 0.57 15.07
N ARG A 47 7.05 -0.26 14.04
CA ARG A 47 6.79 -1.71 14.13
C ARG A 47 8.07 -2.52 14.16
N LYS A 48 9.04 -2.17 13.32
CA LYS A 48 10.24 -2.95 13.12
C LYS A 48 11.46 -2.03 12.99
N ARG A 49 12.51 -2.34 13.74
CA ARG A 49 13.78 -1.63 13.65
C ARG A 49 14.78 -2.44 12.86
N ARG A 50 15.45 -1.77 11.95
CA ARG A 50 16.59 -2.26 11.18
C ARG A 50 17.81 -1.41 11.49
N ARG A 51 18.97 -1.85 11.05
CA ARG A 51 20.21 -1.09 11.22
C ARG A 51 20.14 0.29 10.57
N ASN A 52 19.73 0.33 9.30
CA ASN A 52 19.78 1.53 8.45
C ASN A 52 18.43 2.26 8.33
N PHE A 53 17.31 1.63 8.68
CA PHE A 53 15.98 2.20 8.58
C PHE A 53 15.02 1.54 9.57
N ASP A 54 13.86 2.13 9.78
CA ASP A 54 12.77 1.53 10.54
C ASP A 54 11.52 1.42 9.69
N GLU A 55 10.65 0.45 10.02
CA GLU A 55 9.32 0.28 9.43
C GLU A 55 8.28 0.71 10.46
N ALA A 56 7.30 1.49 10.02
CA ALA A 56 6.26 2.04 10.86
C ALA A 56 4.87 1.86 10.23
N GLU A 57 3.88 1.89 11.07
CA GLU A 57 2.47 1.90 10.71
C GLU A 57 1.91 3.30 10.91
N LEU A 58 1.16 3.78 9.93
CA LEU A 58 0.41 5.02 10.00
C LEU A 58 -0.72 4.87 11.03
N LEU A 59 -0.81 5.80 11.96
CA LEU A 59 -1.91 5.89 12.92
C LEU A 59 -2.91 6.97 12.52
N GLU A 60 -2.40 8.12 12.05
CA GLU A 60 -3.23 9.28 11.74
C GLU A 60 -2.49 10.19 10.76
N VAL A 61 -3.23 10.78 9.83
CA VAL A 61 -2.78 11.87 8.96
C VAL A 61 -3.23 13.18 9.62
N LEU A 62 -2.27 13.99 10.06
CA LEU A 62 -2.54 15.27 10.74
C LEU A 62 -2.72 16.42 9.74
N ASP A 63 -1.93 16.37 8.66
CA ASP A 63 -2.02 17.29 7.54
C ASP A 63 -1.92 16.48 6.25
N ALA A 64 -3.01 16.49 5.47
CA ALA A 64 -3.15 15.60 4.32
C ALA A 64 -2.57 16.22 3.04
N SER A 65 -1.93 15.39 2.22
CA SER A 65 -1.54 15.74 0.86
C SER A 65 -2.77 15.98 -0.02
N PRO A 66 -2.74 16.98 -0.94
CA PRO A 66 -3.80 17.17 -1.93
C PRO A 66 -3.98 15.96 -2.88
N SER A 67 -2.97 15.10 -2.99
CA SER A 67 -3.02 13.86 -3.76
C SER A 67 -3.78 12.73 -3.05
N ARG A 68 -4.13 12.90 -1.77
CA ARG A 68 -4.85 11.88 -1.00
C ARG A 68 -6.32 11.85 -1.39
N ILE A 69 -6.80 10.65 -1.70
CA ILE A 69 -8.21 10.37 -1.97
C ILE A 69 -8.72 9.25 -1.06
N GLU A 70 -10.03 9.15 -0.92
CA GLU A 70 -10.67 8.02 -0.23
C GLU A 70 -10.54 6.75 -1.08
N PRO A 71 -9.99 5.65 -0.54
CA PRO A 71 -9.88 4.38 -1.23
C PRO A 71 -11.26 3.79 -1.58
N ARG A 72 -11.43 3.27 -2.80
CA ARG A 72 -12.68 2.60 -3.22
C ARG A 72 -12.94 1.29 -2.45
N CYS A 73 -11.90 0.62 -2.02
CA CYS A 73 -11.96 -0.70 -1.40
C CYS A 73 -12.04 -0.58 0.13
N ALA A 74 -13.11 -1.09 0.72
CA ALA A 74 -13.35 -1.06 2.16
C ALA A 74 -12.27 -1.76 3.00
N VAL A 75 -11.54 -2.71 2.41
CA VAL A 75 -10.44 -3.45 3.08
C VAL A 75 -9.05 -2.95 2.68
N PHE A 76 -8.97 -1.77 2.04
CA PHE A 76 -7.68 -1.15 1.76
C PHE A 76 -6.92 -0.88 3.07
N GLY A 77 -5.60 -1.02 3.05
CA GLY A 77 -4.76 -0.91 4.25
C GLY A 77 -4.61 -2.23 5.02
N THR A 78 -5.67 -3.04 5.10
CA THR A 78 -5.59 -4.40 5.67
C THR A 78 -5.18 -5.40 4.61
N CYS A 79 -5.85 -5.40 3.46
CA CYS A 79 -5.55 -6.27 2.32
C CYS A 79 -4.21 -5.91 1.68
N GLY A 80 -3.34 -6.91 1.46
CA GLY A 80 -2.03 -6.74 0.80
C GLY A 80 -2.10 -6.69 -0.73
N GLY A 81 -3.29 -6.70 -1.33
CA GLY A 81 -3.46 -6.72 -2.79
C GLY A 81 -3.19 -5.39 -3.49
N CYS A 82 -3.26 -4.26 -2.77
CA CYS A 82 -3.11 -2.90 -3.29
C CYS A 82 -2.35 -2.01 -2.29
N SER A 83 -1.54 -1.09 -2.82
CA SER A 83 -0.72 -0.19 -1.99
C SER A 83 -0.99 1.30 -2.22
N LEU A 84 -1.68 1.70 -3.30
CA LEU A 84 -1.82 3.11 -3.70
C LEU A 84 -3.27 3.56 -3.95
N GLN A 85 -4.29 2.86 -3.45
CA GLN A 85 -5.68 3.27 -3.69
C GLN A 85 -6.07 4.60 -3.02
N HIS A 86 -5.29 5.06 -2.06
CA HIS A 86 -5.45 6.35 -1.37
C HIS A 86 -4.77 7.51 -2.11
N VAL A 87 -4.32 7.28 -3.35
CA VAL A 87 -3.66 8.28 -4.20
C VAL A 87 -4.42 8.42 -5.51
N SER A 88 -4.58 9.63 -6.02
CA SER A 88 -5.22 9.89 -7.31
C SER A 88 -4.50 9.13 -8.45
N ASP A 89 -5.23 8.75 -9.50
CA ASP A 89 -4.65 8.01 -10.63
C ASP A 89 -3.53 8.79 -11.33
N ALA A 90 -3.64 10.11 -11.40
CA ALA A 90 -2.61 10.98 -11.96
C ALA A 90 -1.34 10.93 -11.11
N ASP A 91 -1.48 11.06 -9.79
CA ASP A 91 -0.35 11.05 -8.87
C ASP A 91 0.28 9.67 -8.73
N GLN A 92 -0.51 8.58 -8.84
CA GLN A 92 0.06 7.22 -8.93
C GLN A 92 1.01 7.07 -10.11
N ARG A 93 0.67 7.64 -11.28
CA ARG A 93 1.56 7.64 -12.44
C ARG A 93 2.81 8.46 -12.20
N ALA A 94 2.66 9.64 -11.62
CA ALA A 94 3.78 10.52 -11.29
C ALA A 94 4.76 9.87 -10.30
N ILE A 95 4.25 9.23 -9.23
CA ILE A 95 5.04 8.48 -8.25
C ILE A 95 5.83 7.36 -8.93
N LYS A 96 5.18 6.56 -9.79
CA LYS A 96 5.82 5.44 -10.49
C LYS A 96 6.87 5.91 -11.50
N ALA A 97 6.58 6.99 -12.24
CA ALA A 97 7.54 7.58 -13.20
C ALA A 97 8.78 8.13 -12.48
N ARG A 98 8.59 8.85 -11.36
CA ARG A 98 9.69 9.34 -10.52
C ARG A 98 10.52 8.19 -9.97
N ALA A 99 9.88 7.15 -9.43
CA ALA A 99 10.58 5.98 -8.90
C ALA A 99 11.41 5.26 -9.98
N LEU A 100 10.91 5.19 -11.22
CA LEU A 100 11.68 4.66 -12.35
C LEU A 100 12.89 5.54 -12.68
N ALA A 101 12.71 6.85 -12.76
CA ALA A 101 13.79 7.80 -13.02
C ALA A 101 14.89 7.72 -11.96
N ASP A 102 14.51 7.75 -10.67
CA ASP A 102 15.44 7.61 -9.54
C ASP A 102 16.23 6.29 -9.59
N ASN A 103 15.58 5.19 -9.95
CA ASN A 103 16.23 3.88 -10.04
C ASN A 103 17.21 3.82 -11.23
N LEU A 104 16.85 4.37 -12.38
CA LEU A 104 17.75 4.45 -13.54
C LEU A 104 18.98 5.29 -13.23
N GLU A 105 18.79 6.45 -12.61
CA GLU A 105 19.90 7.35 -12.27
C GLU A 105 20.77 6.79 -11.15
N ARG A 106 20.16 6.41 -10.00
CA ARG A 106 20.94 6.08 -8.78
C ARG A 106 21.49 4.67 -8.79
N ILE A 107 20.73 3.70 -9.32
CA ILE A 107 21.13 2.28 -9.34
C ILE A 107 21.72 1.93 -10.70
N GLY A 108 20.99 2.23 -11.77
CA GLY A 108 21.39 1.92 -13.13
C GLY A 108 22.54 2.77 -13.65
N LYS A 109 22.78 3.95 -13.06
CA LYS A 109 23.72 4.96 -13.56
C LYS A 109 23.50 5.31 -15.03
N VAL A 110 22.23 5.31 -15.43
CA VAL A 110 21.77 5.59 -16.79
C VAL A 110 20.87 6.82 -16.78
N THR A 111 21.13 7.74 -17.70
CA THR A 111 20.27 8.89 -17.97
C THR A 111 19.67 8.70 -19.37
N PRO A 112 18.36 8.38 -19.50
CA PRO A 112 17.72 8.25 -20.79
C PRO A 112 17.77 9.57 -21.58
N ALA A 113 18.06 9.48 -22.88
CA ALA A 113 18.07 10.66 -23.77
C ALA A 113 16.65 11.21 -24.00
N ASN A 114 15.66 10.32 -24.00
CA ASN A 114 14.26 10.68 -24.18
C ASN A 114 13.38 9.97 -23.16
N TRP A 115 12.39 10.68 -22.67
CA TRP A 115 11.32 10.15 -21.81
C TRP A 115 10.00 10.23 -22.58
N LEU A 116 9.29 9.11 -22.63
CA LEU A 116 7.93 9.06 -23.13
C LEU A 116 6.95 9.14 -21.95
N ASP A 117 5.79 9.71 -22.23
CA ASP A 117 4.73 9.74 -21.22
C ASP A 117 4.30 8.30 -20.85
N PRO A 118 3.95 8.06 -19.59
CA PRO A 118 3.44 6.76 -19.17
C PRO A 118 2.18 6.37 -19.95
N ILE A 119 2.17 5.16 -20.52
CA ILE A 119 0.99 4.64 -21.21
C ILE A 119 -0.12 4.42 -20.18
N HIS A 120 -1.27 5.02 -20.44
CA HIS A 120 -2.48 4.86 -19.66
C HIS A 120 -3.56 4.19 -20.48
N ALA A 121 -3.88 2.94 -20.17
CA ALA A 121 -4.71 2.11 -21.02
C ALA A 121 -6.23 2.23 -20.74
N THR A 122 -6.64 2.61 -19.53
CA THR A 122 -8.05 2.64 -19.09
C THR A 122 -8.21 3.57 -17.89
N ASP A 123 -9.46 3.71 -17.43
CA ASP A 123 -9.84 4.42 -16.19
C ASP A 123 -9.31 3.74 -14.91
N GLY A 124 -8.46 2.72 -15.06
CA GLY A 124 -7.78 2.06 -13.96
C GLY A 124 -8.59 0.99 -13.22
N TRP A 125 -9.90 0.84 -13.47
CA TRP A 125 -10.78 -0.06 -12.70
C TRP A 125 -11.90 -0.66 -13.55
N PRO A 126 -12.21 -1.97 -13.38
CA PRO A 126 -11.42 -3.08 -12.83
C PRO A 126 -10.44 -3.60 -13.90
N TYR A 127 -9.19 -3.84 -13.56
CA TYR A 127 -8.16 -4.19 -14.56
C TYR A 127 -7.54 -5.58 -14.40
N ARG A 128 -7.59 -6.16 -13.19
CA ARG A 128 -6.85 -7.40 -12.87
C ARG A 128 -7.60 -8.63 -13.32
N ARG A 129 -7.08 -9.32 -14.33
CA ARG A 129 -7.67 -10.55 -14.89
C ARG A 129 -7.10 -11.84 -14.29
N ARG A 130 -6.04 -11.76 -13.51
CA ARG A 130 -5.40 -12.92 -12.84
C ARG A 130 -5.08 -12.57 -11.40
N ALA A 131 -5.46 -13.43 -10.47
CA ALA A 131 -5.11 -13.31 -9.06
C ALA A 131 -4.87 -14.69 -8.46
N ARG A 132 -4.04 -14.75 -7.44
CA ARG A 132 -3.90 -15.90 -6.56
C ARG A 132 -4.51 -15.52 -5.24
N LEU A 133 -5.64 -16.11 -4.93
CA LEU A 133 -6.32 -15.94 -3.66
C LEU A 133 -5.88 -17.07 -2.71
N ALA A 134 -5.81 -16.75 -1.44
CA ALA A 134 -5.62 -17.73 -0.38
C ALA A 134 -6.99 -18.18 0.14
N VAL A 135 -7.07 -19.43 0.56
CA VAL A 135 -8.27 -20.02 1.18
C VAL A 135 -7.89 -20.47 2.58
N LYS A 136 -8.73 -20.19 3.55
CA LYS A 136 -8.51 -20.59 4.94
C LYS A 136 -9.83 -20.82 5.65
N ASP A 137 -10.02 -22.02 6.19
CA ASP A 137 -11.08 -22.27 7.18
C ASP A 137 -10.74 -21.55 8.49
N VAL A 138 -11.68 -20.76 8.98
CA VAL A 138 -11.56 -19.96 10.21
C VAL A 138 -12.71 -20.31 11.16
N PRO A 139 -12.56 -21.38 11.98
CA PRO A 139 -13.63 -21.83 12.88
C PRO A 139 -14.17 -20.73 13.80
N ALA A 140 -13.29 -19.82 14.27
CA ALA A 140 -13.69 -18.69 15.09
C ALA A 140 -14.66 -17.71 14.38
N LYS A 141 -14.72 -17.73 13.05
CA LYS A 141 -15.67 -16.96 12.22
C LYS A 141 -16.81 -17.81 11.68
N GLY A 142 -16.75 -19.12 11.89
CA GLY A 142 -17.75 -20.08 11.39
C GLY A 142 -17.80 -20.20 9.86
N ARG A 143 -16.72 -19.79 9.16
CA ARG A 143 -16.69 -19.82 7.68
C ARG A 143 -15.30 -19.96 7.09
N VAL A 144 -15.26 -20.36 5.84
CA VAL A 144 -14.05 -20.32 5.01
C VAL A 144 -13.84 -18.87 4.52
N LEU A 145 -12.62 -18.37 4.63
CA LEU A 145 -12.23 -17.10 4.02
C LEU A 145 -11.52 -17.34 2.70
N VAL A 146 -11.94 -16.62 1.67
CA VAL A 146 -11.27 -16.55 0.37
C VAL A 146 -10.86 -15.11 0.10
N GLY A 147 -9.58 -14.87 -0.19
CA GLY A 147 -9.12 -13.50 -0.41
C GLY A 147 -7.62 -13.38 -0.55
N PHE A 148 -7.15 -12.14 -0.67
CA PHE A 148 -5.72 -11.86 -0.58
C PHE A 148 -5.25 -11.97 0.88
N ARG A 149 -3.94 -12.16 1.06
CA ARG A 149 -3.36 -12.07 2.39
C ARG A 149 -3.35 -10.63 2.88
N GLU A 150 -3.40 -10.46 4.19
CA GLU A 150 -3.22 -9.15 4.82
C GLU A 150 -1.80 -8.61 4.59
N SER A 151 -1.66 -7.30 4.56
CA SER A 151 -0.38 -6.60 4.30
C SER A 151 0.70 -6.91 5.33
N HIS A 152 0.31 -7.10 6.59
CA HIS A 152 1.24 -7.21 7.71
C HIS A 152 1.07 -8.47 8.55
N ALA A 153 0.20 -9.39 8.11
CA ALA A 153 -0.09 -10.64 8.80
C ALA A 153 -0.24 -11.80 7.81
N PRO A 154 -0.01 -13.05 8.24
CA PRO A 154 -0.14 -14.23 7.39
C PRO A 154 -1.61 -14.64 7.16
N TYR A 155 -2.56 -13.86 7.63
CA TYR A 155 -3.98 -14.16 7.57
C TYR A 155 -4.56 -13.87 6.19
N VAL A 156 -5.70 -14.50 5.89
CA VAL A 156 -6.51 -14.17 4.71
C VAL A 156 -7.40 -12.99 5.09
N CYS A 157 -7.37 -11.94 4.28
CA CYS A 157 -8.21 -10.77 4.46
C CYS A 157 -9.68 -11.17 4.30
N ASP A 158 -10.50 -10.80 5.27
CA ASP A 158 -11.95 -11.02 5.24
C ASP A 158 -12.60 -10.01 4.28
N MET A 159 -12.95 -10.48 3.09
CA MET A 159 -13.47 -9.64 2.02
C MET A 159 -14.55 -10.39 1.22
N GLN A 160 -15.56 -9.67 0.73
CA GLN A 160 -16.65 -10.23 -0.06
C GLN A 160 -16.43 -10.05 -1.56
N ARG A 161 -15.72 -8.98 -1.95
CA ARG A 161 -15.41 -8.64 -3.33
C ARG A 161 -14.07 -7.90 -3.43
N CYS A 162 -13.57 -7.79 -4.65
CA CYS A 162 -12.32 -7.09 -4.91
C CYS A 162 -12.49 -6.07 -6.06
N GLU A 163 -12.34 -4.80 -5.76
CA GLU A 163 -12.55 -3.70 -6.71
C GLU A 163 -11.60 -3.70 -7.90
N VAL A 164 -10.41 -4.34 -7.78
CA VAL A 164 -9.43 -4.39 -8.87
C VAL A 164 -9.60 -5.59 -9.80
N LEU A 165 -10.34 -6.63 -9.39
CA LEU A 165 -10.58 -7.80 -10.23
C LEU A 165 -11.60 -7.47 -11.32
N ALA A 166 -11.31 -7.91 -12.55
CA ALA A 166 -12.21 -7.77 -13.70
C ALA A 166 -13.50 -8.56 -13.48
N LYS A 167 -14.62 -8.01 -13.98
CA LYS A 167 -15.91 -8.71 -13.97
C LYS A 167 -15.87 -9.96 -14.88
N PRO A 168 -16.55 -11.05 -14.50
CA PRO A 168 -17.34 -11.27 -13.27
C PRO A 168 -16.50 -11.78 -12.07
N ILE A 169 -15.17 -11.84 -12.18
CA ILE A 169 -14.27 -12.45 -11.18
C ILE A 169 -14.35 -11.71 -9.84
N ASP A 170 -14.63 -10.40 -9.86
CA ASP A 170 -14.73 -9.54 -8.68
C ASP A 170 -15.78 -10.03 -7.67
N GLY A 171 -16.88 -10.61 -8.15
CA GLY A 171 -17.98 -11.10 -7.35
C GLY A 171 -17.92 -12.57 -6.95
N LEU A 172 -16.84 -13.31 -7.33
CA LEU A 172 -16.74 -14.74 -7.02
C LEU A 172 -16.18 -15.05 -5.63
N ILE A 173 -15.64 -14.05 -4.93
CA ILE A 173 -14.99 -14.26 -3.62
C ILE A 173 -15.99 -14.80 -2.59
N ASP A 174 -17.13 -14.16 -2.46
CA ASP A 174 -18.18 -14.53 -1.50
C ASP A 174 -18.78 -15.90 -1.80
N PRO A 175 -19.25 -16.21 -3.04
CA PRO A 175 -19.68 -17.55 -3.40
C PRO A 175 -18.65 -18.65 -3.17
N LEU A 176 -17.35 -18.36 -3.38
CA LEU A 176 -16.29 -19.31 -3.11
C LEU A 176 -16.04 -19.53 -1.61
N SER A 177 -16.44 -18.57 -0.76
CA SER A 177 -16.37 -18.71 0.70
C SER A 177 -17.49 -19.59 1.26
N ASP A 178 -18.59 -19.75 0.50
CA ASP A 178 -19.79 -20.51 0.89
C ASP A 178 -19.73 -21.98 0.43
N LEU A 179 -18.69 -22.38 -0.35
CA LEU A 179 -18.43 -23.76 -0.79
C LEU A 179 -17.74 -24.58 0.31
#